data_75d107f8ed4a3588506c4308f08e004e
#
_entry.id   75d107f8ed4a3588506c4308f08e004e
#
_cell.length_a   1.000
_cell.length_b   1.000
_cell.length_c   1.000
_cell.angle_alpha   90.00
_cell.angle_beta   90.00
_cell.angle_gamma   90.00
#
_symmetry.space_group_name_H-M   'P 1'
#
loop_
_entity.id
_entity.type
_entity.pdbx_description
1 polymer ?
#
loop_
_entity_poly.entity_id
_entity_poly.type
_entity_poly.pdbx_seq_one_letter_code
_entity_poly.pdbx_strand_id
1 'polypeptide(L)'
;FTIPISPAQTNGEALEVTATDGSGNTSPSGFADAPDSTPPLAPENVVISADGTTVTGTAEPGSTVTIRENGVKVGEAVADDQGNFSVDLIPPKANGEALTADATDTAGNTGPTAPFDAPDITAAQTPVITGVVDDAPGVTGPVSQNGLTNDSTPTINGTGEPGTTITLYSGTTEIGTAVVSANGQWSITLETALPDGGHVLTATAVDANNNLSGTSNTWSITVDTAAPGAPAITQVIDDVPGRTGALDTNETTNDTLPTLNGTGEPGST
;
A
#
# COMPACT_ATOMS: atom_id res chain seq x y z
N PHE A 1 -64.93 -16.31 21.49
CA PHE A 1 -64.84 -14.89 21.88
C PHE A 1 -63.74 -14.21 21.06
N THR A 2 -63.83 -12.91 20.92
CA THR A 2 -62.78 -12.09 20.27
C THR A 2 -62.53 -10.88 21.20
N ILE A 3 -61.26 -10.71 21.58
CA ILE A 3 -60.83 -9.61 22.42
C ILE A 3 -59.80 -8.78 21.61
N PRO A 4 -60.08 -7.51 21.28
CA PRO A 4 -59.06 -6.66 20.68
C PRO A 4 -58.01 -6.29 21.73
N ILE A 5 -56.74 -6.39 21.36
CA ILE A 5 -55.61 -6.04 22.23
C ILE A 5 -55.19 -4.60 21.89
N SER A 6 -55.09 -3.73 22.91
CA SER A 6 -54.62 -2.36 22.75
C SER A 6 -53.84 -1.95 24.02
N PRO A 7 -52.57 -1.47 23.88
CA PRO A 7 -51.81 -1.34 22.64
C PRO A 7 -51.51 -2.67 21.98
N ALA A 8 -51.17 -2.66 20.70
CA ALA A 8 -50.71 -3.86 20.00
C ALA A 8 -49.46 -4.44 20.69
N GLN A 9 -49.46 -5.75 20.88
CA GLN A 9 -48.31 -6.49 21.41
C GLN A 9 -47.53 -7.04 20.19
N THR A 10 -46.24 -6.67 20.04
CA THR A 10 -45.48 -6.91 18.82
C THR A 10 -44.05 -7.41 19.08
N ASN A 11 -43.74 -7.80 20.33
CA ASN A 11 -42.43 -8.21 20.78
C ASN A 11 -42.47 -9.57 21.50
N GLY A 12 -43.29 -10.50 21.01
CA GLY A 12 -43.37 -11.86 21.59
C GLY A 12 -43.92 -11.92 23.01
N GLU A 13 -44.63 -10.86 23.47
CA GLU A 13 -45.12 -10.77 24.84
C GLU A 13 -46.06 -11.98 25.15
N ALA A 14 -45.88 -12.59 26.33
CA ALA A 14 -46.78 -13.62 26.81
C ALA A 14 -48.13 -13.03 27.16
N LEU A 15 -49.15 -13.47 26.46
CA LEU A 15 -50.55 -13.10 26.71
C LEU A 15 -51.22 -14.11 27.63
N GLU A 16 -51.90 -13.58 28.66
CA GLU A 16 -52.68 -14.36 29.59
C GLU A 16 -54.15 -13.97 29.52
N VAL A 17 -55.02 -14.94 29.44
CA VAL A 17 -56.44 -14.69 29.42
C VAL A 17 -57.16 -15.58 30.44
N THR A 18 -58.07 -15.00 31.21
CA THR A 18 -58.96 -15.72 32.13
C THR A 18 -60.44 -15.41 31.81
N ALA A 19 -61.33 -16.25 32.15
CA ALA A 19 -62.76 -16.04 32.08
C ALA A 19 -63.37 -16.00 33.50
N THR A 20 -64.27 -15.01 33.75
CA THR A 20 -64.95 -14.93 35.02
C THR A 20 -66.46 -15.05 34.77
N ASP A 21 -67.15 -15.93 35.53
CA ASP A 21 -68.60 -16.13 35.44
C ASP A 21 -69.39 -15.03 36.17
N GLY A 22 -70.71 -15.06 36.05
CA GLY A 22 -71.58 -14.07 36.68
C GLY A 22 -71.66 -14.15 38.22
N SER A 23 -71.06 -15.17 38.83
CA SER A 23 -70.90 -15.40 40.27
C SER A 23 -69.49 -15.00 40.77
N GLY A 24 -68.61 -14.54 39.92
CA GLY A 24 -67.26 -14.08 40.27
C GLY A 24 -66.21 -15.22 40.28
N ASN A 25 -66.52 -16.42 39.83
CA ASN A 25 -65.54 -17.53 39.74
C ASN A 25 -64.67 -17.35 38.49
N THR A 26 -63.34 -17.33 38.66
CA THR A 26 -62.37 -17.16 37.55
C THR A 26 -61.79 -18.52 37.16
N SER A 27 -61.69 -18.76 35.84
CA SER A 27 -61.06 -19.94 35.26
C SER A 27 -59.54 -19.96 35.46
N PRO A 28 -58.88 -21.12 35.31
CA PRO A 28 -57.47 -21.14 35.04
C PRO A 28 -57.13 -20.29 33.82
N SER A 29 -55.89 -19.75 33.82
CA SER A 29 -55.37 -18.95 32.72
C SER A 29 -55.13 -19.76 31.44
N GLY A 30 -55.50 -19.20 30.29
CA GLY A 30 -55.04 -19.61 28.99
C GLY A 30 -53.89 -18.69 28.55
N PHE A 31 -52.87 -19.25 27.89
CA PHE A 31 -51.68 -18.55 27.46
C PHE A 31 -51.54 -18.61 25.95
N ALA A 32 -50.98 -17.53 25.39
CA ALA A 32 -50.54 -17.46 24.00
C ALA A 32 -49.43 -16.41 23.90
N ASP A 33 -48.53 -16.54 22.96
CA ASP A 33 -47.54 -15.51 22.70
C ASP A 33 -48.04 -14.56 21.60
N ALA A 34 -47.76 -13.27 21.76
CA ALA A 34 -47.99 -12.28 20.73
C ALA A 34 -46.99 -12.50 19.55
N PRO A 35 -47.36 -12.04 18.33
CA PRO A 35 -46.38 -11.99 17.23
C PRO A 35 -45.20 -11.11 17.63
N ASP A 36 -44.00 -11.56 17.28
CA ASP A 36 -42.82 -10.70 17.34
C ASP A 36 -42.52 -10.14 15.96
N SER A 37 -42.57 -8.82 15.85
CA SER A 37 -42.23 -8.06 14.63
C SER A 37 -41.26 -6.92 14.91
N THR A 38 -40.65 -6.92 16.11
CA THR A 38 -39.73 -5.87 16.56
C THR A 38 -38.27 -6.33 16.30
N PRO A 39 -37.57 -5.70 15.34
CA PRO A 39 -36.17 -6.08 15.10
C PRO A 39 -35.27 -5.75 16.29
N PRO A 40 -34.20 -6.50 16.53
CA PRO A 40 -33.15 -6.15 17.47
C PRO A 40 -32.52 -4.78 17.17
N LEU A 41 -31.89 -4.18 18.17
CA LEU A 41 -31.00 -3.04 17.93
C LEU A 41 -29.73 -3.48 17.18
N ALA A 42 -29.04 -2.52 16.55
CA ALA A 42 -27.75 -2.79 15.97
C ALA A 42 -26.77 -3.33 17.03
N PRO A 43 -25.89 -4.29 16.70
CA PRO A 43 -24.85 -4.73 17.61
C PRO A 43 -23.98 -3.56 18.08
N GLU A 44 -23.56 -3.58 19.35
CA GLU A 44 -22.74 -2.54 19.98
C GLU A 44 -21.38 -3.09 20.43
N ASN A 45 -20.43 -2.17 20.70
CA ASN A 45 -19.06 -2.52 21.16
C ASN A 45 -18.37 -3.54 20.24
N VAL A 46 -18.67 -3.47 18.95
CA VAL A 46 -18.12 -4.41 17.95
C VAL A 46 -16.63 -4.14 17.77
N VAL A 47 -15.81 -5.13 18.09
CA VAL A 47 -14.34 -5.08 17.99
C VAL A 47 -13.85 -6.33 17.30
N ILE A 48 -12.93 -6.17 16.36
CA ILE A 48 -12.20 -7.27 15.74
C ILE A 48 -10.80 -7.41 16.37
N SER A 49 -10.35 -8.65 16.54
CA SER A 49 -9.01 -8.97 17.04
C SER A 49 -7.90 -8.41 16.14
N ALA A 50 -6.73 -8.13 16.70
CA ALA A 50 -5.61 -7.55 15.97
C ALA A 50 -5.08 -8.44 14.82
N ASP A 51 -5.38 -9.73 14.84
CA ASP A 51 -5.03 -10.70 13.79
C ASP A 51 -6.19 -10.94 12.79
N GLY A 52 -7.30 -10.22 12.94
CA GLY A 52 -8.46 -10.31 12.06
C GLY A 52 -9.25 -11.62 12.13
N THR A 53 -9.04 -12.46 13.16
CA THR A 53 -9.64 -13.80 13.25
C THR A 53 -10.98 -13.82 13.96
N THR A 54 -11.22 -12.91 14.91
CA THR A 54 -12.40 -12.97 15.79
C THR A 54 -13.04 -11.60 15.95
N VAL A 55 -14.36 -11.53 15.82
CA VAL A 55 -15.18 -10.35 16.10
C VAL A 55 -15.98 -10.58 17.37
N THR A 56 -15.89 -9.64 18.32
CA THR A 56 -16.66 -9.68 19.58
C THR A 56 -17.49 -8.41 19.72
N GLY A 57 -18.53 -8.47 20.54
CA GLY A 57 -19.40 -7.33 20.83
C GLY A 57 -20.60 -7.74 21.66
N THR A 58 -21.63 -6.89 21.67
CA THR A 58 -22.89 -7.14 22.34
C THR A 58 -24.09 -6.95 21.38
N ALA A 59 -25.09 -7.78 21.54
CA ALA A 59 -26.35 -7.73 20.80
C ALA A 59 -27.50 -8.18 21.70
N GLU A 60 -28.72 -8.24 21.18
CA GLU A 60 -29.85 -8.78 21.89
C GLU A 60 -29.59 -10.25 22.29
N PRO A 61 -29.81 -10.63 23.56
CA PRO A 61 -29.64 -12.01 24.00
C PRO A 61 -30.43 -13.01 23.15
N GLY A 62 -29.77 -14.09 22.69
CA GLY A 62 -30.36 -15.09 21.83
C GLY A 62 -30.49 -14.75 20.36
N SER A 63 -30.20 -13.50 19.95
CA SER A 63 -30.15 -13.12 18.53
C SER A 63 -28.96 -13.73 17.80
N THR A 64 -29.11 -13.97 16.51
CA THR A 64 -28.01 -14.39 15.62
C THR A 64 -27.32 -13.15 15.07
N VAL A 65 -26.05 -12.94 15.44
CA VAL A 65 -25.22 -11.87 14.90
C VAL A 65 -24.52 -12.38 13.63
N THR A 66 -24.66 -11.64 12.53
CA THR A 66 -24.03 -11.96 11.24
C THR A 66 -23.01 -10.89 10.89
N ILE A 67 -21.79 -11.30 10.56
CA ILE A 67 -20.75 -10.42 10.04
C ILE A 67 -20.74 -10.49 8.52
N ARG A 68 -20.69 -9.32 7.87
CA ARG A 68 -20.69 -9.22 6.39
C ARG A 68 -19.57 -8.33 5.88
N GLU A 69 -19.07 -8.72 4.72
CA GLU A 69 -18.18 -7.91 3.87
C GLU A 69 -18.90 -7.68 2.53
N ASN A 70 -19.06 -6.41 2.13
CA ASN A 70 -19.78 -6.05 0.90
C ASN A 70 -21.16 -6.75 0.78
N GLY A 71 -21.87 -6.92 1.92
CA GLY A 71 -23.17 -7.60 2.00
C GLY A 71 -23.10 -9.14 2.01
N VAL A 72 -21.94 -9.74 1.81
CA VAL A 72 -21.74 -11.20 1.85
C VAL A 72 -21.41 -11.65 3.27
N LYS A 73 -22.10 -12.67 3.78
CA LYS A 73 -21.83 -13.25 5.11
C LYS A 73 -20.43 -13.87 5.15
N VAL A 74 -19.62 -13.46 6.13
CA VAL A 74 -18.27 -13.97 6.40
C VAL A 74 -18.16 -14.69 7.74
N GLY A 75 -19.15 -14.55 8.64
CA GLY A 75 -19.23 -15.25 9.92
C GLY A 75 -20.56 -15.01 10.61
N GLU A 76 -20.90 -15.86 11.60
CA GLU A 76 -22.08 -15.69 12.45
C GLU A 76 -21.90 -16.37 13.80
N ALA A 77 -22.57 -15.88 14.83
CA ALA A 77 -22.69 -16.51 16.15
C ALA A 77 -23.99 -16.08 16.83
N VAL A 78 -24.44 -16.85 17.82
CA VAL A 78 -25.60 -16.48 18.67
C VAL A 78 -25.08 -15.72 19.90
N ALA A 79 -25.72 -14.57 20.22
CA ALA A 79 -25.45 -13.85 21.46
C ALA A 79 -25.90 -14.67 22.69
N ASP A 80 -25.06 -14.69 23.72
CA ASP A 80 -25.37 -15.42 24.99
C ASP A 80 -26.47 -14.70 25.79
N ASP A 81 -26.83 -15.29 26.96
CA ASP A 81 -27.87 -14.74 27.83
C ASP A 81 -27.54 -13.35 28.41
N GLN A 82 -26.26 -12.93 28.34
CA GLN A 82 -25.81 -11.58 28.71
C GLN A 82 -25.69 -10.66 27.50
N GLY A 83 -25.99 -11.16 26.30
CA GLY A 83 -25.92 -10.45 25.04
C GLY A 83 -24.52 -10.43 24.42
N ASN A 84 -23.51 -11.14 24.95
CA ASN A 84 -22.18 -11.16 24.35
C ASN A 84 -22.14 -12.12 23.18
N PHE A 85 -21.38 -11.76 22.13
CA PHE A 85 -21.12 -12.64 21.01
C PHE A 85 -19.63 -12.71 20.68
N SER A 86 -19.23 -13.82 20.04
CA SER A 86 -17.89 -14.03 19.48
C SER A 86 -18.03 -14.79 18.17
N VAL A 87 -17.60 -14.16 17.06
CA VAL A 87 -17.68 -14.70 15.70
C VAL A 87 -16.28 -14.96 15.18
N ASP A 88 -15.97 -16.20 14.81
CA ASP A 88 -14.72 -16.54 14.13
C ASP A 88 -14.84 -16.25 12.63
N LEU A 89 -13.82 -15.60 12.06
CA LEU A 89 -13.72 -15.29 10.64
C LEU A 89 -12.71 -16.22 9.95
N ILE A 90 -13.18 -16.94 8.92
CA ILE A 90 -12.35 -17.84 8.12
C ILE A 90 -12.65 -17.60 6.63
N PRO A 91 -11.69 -17.05 5.85
CA PRO A 91 -10.36 -16.60 6.26
C PRO A 91 -10.39 -15.35 7.16
N PRO A 92 -9.30 -15.07 7.91
CA PRO A 92 -9.16 -13.84 8.68
C PRO A 92 -9.33 -12.58 7.80
N LYS A 93 -9.78 -11.47 8.40
CA LYS A 93 -9.92 -10.16 7.78
C LYS A 93 -8.86 -9.24 8.36
N ALA A 94 -7.82 -8.96 7.57
CA ALA A 94 -6.60 -8.31 8.06
C ALA A 94 -5.96 -7.36 7.05
N ASN A 95 -6.75 -6.82 6.12
CA ASN A 95 -6.32 -5.90 5.06
C ASN A 95 -7.23 -4.65 4.99
N GLY A 96 -7.69 -4.17 6.14
CA GLY A 96 -8.53 -2.98 6.23
C GLY A 96 -9.92 -3.15 5.62
N GLU A 97 -10.46 -4.39 5.51
CA GLU A 97 -11.77 -4.61 4.91
C GLU A 97 -12.87 -3.92 5.72
N ALA A 98 -13.77 -3.22 5.02
CA ALA A 98 -14.96 -2.64 5.62
C ALA A 98 -16.00 -3.73 5.91
N LEU A 99 -16.36 -3.90 7.17
CA LEU A 99 -17.25 -4.93 7.68
C LEU A 99 -18.52 -4.31 8.29
N THR A 100 -19.58 -5.12 8.35
CA THR A 100 -20.80 -4.76 9.09
C THR A 100 -21.26 -5.94 9.93
N ALA A 101 -21.85 -5.65 11.09
CA ALA A 101 -22.56 -6.61 11.93
C ALA A 101 -24.06 -6.29 11.95
N ASP A 102 -24.91 -7.27 11.76
CA ASP A 102 -26.36 -7.18 11.98
C ASP A 102 -26.82 -8.28 12.96
N ALA A 103 -27.91 -8.05 13.67
CA ALA A 103 -28.51 -9.02 14.56
C ALA A 103 -29.89 -9.40 14.05
N THR A 104 -30.23 -10.70 14.12
CA THR A 104 -31.54 -11.26 13.77
C THR A 104 -32.08 -12.03 14.96
N ASP A 105 -33.31 -11.69 15.41
CA ASP A 105 -33.95 -12.39 16.52
C ASP A 105 -34.47 -13.79 16.13
N THR A 106 -35.03 -14.49 17.08
CA THR A 106 -35.58 -15.86 16.87
C THR A 106 -36.85 -15.85 16.03
N ALA A 107 -37.54 -14.71 15.90
CA ALA A 107 -38.71 -14.54 15.05
C ALA A 107 -38.35 -14.22 13.58
N GLY A 108 -37.09 -13.92 13.30
CA GLY A 108 -36.57 -13.62 11.98
C GLY A 108 -36.53 -12.13 11.62
N ASN A 109 -36.75 -11.22 12.60
CA ASN A 109 -36.61 -9.80 12.36
C ASN A 109 -35.14 -9.41 12.43
N THR A 110 -34.64 -8.72 11.39
CA THR A 110 -33.25 -8.28 11.33
C THR A 110 -33.14 -6.78 11.60
N GLY A 111 -32.26 -6.42 12.52
CA GLY A 111 -32.00 -5.03 12.92
C GLY A 111 -31.06 -4.28 11.99
N PRO A 112 -30.79 -3.00 12.32
CA PRO A 112 -29.81 -2.19 11.59
C PRO A 112 -28.40 -2.74 11.71
N THR A 113 -27.53 -2.38 10.74
CA THR A 113 -26.12 -2.76 10.73
C THR A 113 -25.26 -1.81 11.56
N ALA A 114 -24.23 -2.35 12.24
CA ALA A 114 -23.12 -1.63 12.85
C ALA A 114 -21.88 -1.77 11.96
N PRO A 115 -21.34 -0.68 11.37
CA PRO A 115 -20.12 -0.72 10.57
C PRO A 115 -18.87 -0.72 11.45
N PHE A 116 -17.82 -1.41 11.00
CA PHE A 116 -16.49 -1.39 11.59
C PHE A 116 -15.46 -1.85 10.55
N ASP A 117 -14.17 -1.53 10.76
CA ASP A 117 -13.10 -1.89 9.84
C ASP A 117 -12.22 -3.00 10.44
N ALA A 118 -11.76 -3.91 9.59
CA ALA A 118 -10.74 -4.89 9.93
C ALA A 118 -9.39 -4.19 10.15
N PRO A 119 -8.47 -4.76 10.96
CA PRO A 119 -7.10 -4.28 11.02
C PRO A 119 -6.44 -4.48 9.65
N ASP A 120 -5.52 -3.60 9.31
CA ASP A 120 -4.61 -3.83 8.19
C ASP A 120 -3.23 -4.15 8.75
N ILE A 121 -2.82 -5.40 8.60
CA ILE A 121 -1.51 -5.94 8.97
C ILE A 121 -0.81 -6.58 7.76
N THR A 122 -1.36 -6.37 6.58
CA THR A 122 -0.82 -6.91 5.32
C THR A 122 0.36 -6.04 4.90
N ALA A 123 1.52 -6.65 4.71
CA ALA A 123 2.69 -5.94 4.22
C ALA A 123 2.39 -5.26 2.88
N ALA A 124 2.83 -4.01 2.72
CA ALA A 124 2.76 -3.30 1.45
C ALA A 124 3.41 -4.11 0.31
N GLN A 125 2.93 -3.95 -0.91
CA GLN A 125 3.50 -4.64 -2.06
C GLN A 125 4.96 -4.24 -2.27
N THR A 126 5.84 -5.23 -2.51
CA THR A 126 7.25 -5.00 -2.81
C THR A 126 7.39 -4.11 -4.05
N PRO A 127 8.06 -2.94 -3.96
CA PRO A 127 8.24 -2.05 -5.08
C PRO A 127 9.25 -2.61 -6.10
N VAL A 128 9.23 -2.04 -7.31
CA VAL A 128 10.17 -2.41 -8.38
C VAL A 128 10.84 -1.16 -8.91
N ILE A 129 12.19 -1.14 -9.00
CA ILE A 129 12.93 -0.12 -9.73
C ILE A 129 12.90 -0.49 -11.22
N THR A 130 12.39 0.40 -12.06
CA THR A 130 12.22 0.18 -13.50
C THR A 130 13.23 0.92 -14.36
N GLY A 131 13.92 1.92 -13.80
CA GLY A 131 14.92 2.68 -14.53
C GLY A 131 15.59 3.77 -13.71
N VAL A 132 16.74 4.20 -14.22
CA VAL A 132 17.49 5.38 -13.78
C VAL A 132 17.69 6.26 -15.00
N VAL A 133 17.53 7.56 -14.83
CA VAL A 133 17.66 8.56 -15.91
C VAL A 133 18.71 9.57 -15.51
N ASP A 134 19.65 9.79 -16.42
CA ASP A 134 20.67 10.85 -16.40
C ASP A 134 20.10 12.08 -17.11
N ASP A 135 20.05 13.21 -16.44
CA ASP A 135 19.66 14.52 -17.04
C ASP A 135 20.77 15.58 -16.94
N ALA A 136 21.98 15.18 -16.52
CA ALA A 136 23.15 16.04 -16.48
C ALA A 136 23.65 16.40 -17.89
N PRO A 137 24.24 17.59 -18.09
CA PRO A 137 24.78 17.98 -19.38
C PRO A 137 25.90 17.03 -19.87
N GLY A 138 25.81 16.63 -21.13
CA GLY A 138 26.80 15.76 -21.80
C GLY A 138 26.14 14.53 -22.41
N VAL A 139 25.84 13.51 -21.63
CA VAL A 139 25.11 12.32 -22.06
C VAL A 139 23.85 12.23 -21.22
N THR A 140 22.68 12.38 -21.83
CA THR A 140 21.39 12.30 -21.15
C THR A 140 20.58 11.10 -21.58
N GLY A 141 19.71 10.60 -20.70
CA GLY A 141 18.77 9.52 -21.00
C GLY A 141 18.86 8.33 -20.02
N PRO A 142 18.34 7.16 -20.40
CA PRO A 142 18.29 6.02 -19.51
C PRO A 142 19.69 5.44 -19.23
N VAL A 143 20.00 5.25 -17.94
CA VAL A 143 21.21 4.57 -17.46
C VAL A 143 20.89 3.09 -17.29
N SER A 144 21.56 2.25 -18.07
CA SER A 144 21.37 0.80 -18.02
C SER A 144 21.85 0.20 -16.69
N GLN A 145 21.40 -1.01 -16.38
CA GLN A 145 21.93 -1.78 -15.25
C GLN A 145 23.47 -1.93 -15.38
N ASN A 146 24.19 -1.57 -14.32
CA ASN A 146 25.66 -1.45 -14.26
C ASN A 146 26.21 -0.35 -15.20
N GLY A 147 25.38 0.60 -15.63
CA GLY A 147 25.80 1.70 -16.49
C GLY A 147 26.61 2.76 -15.76
N LEU A 148 27.31 3.58 -16.56
CA LEU A 148 28.07 4.74 -16.13
C LEU A 148 27.22 6.00 -16.35
N THR A 149 27.29 6.96 -15.42
CA THR A 149 26.63 8.27 -15.53
C THR A 149 27.53 9.36 -14.95
N ASN A 150 27.50 10.56 -15.54
CA ASN A 150 28.09 11.75 -14.96
C ASN A 150 27.07 12.57 -14.12
N ASP A 151 25.84 12.05 -14.00
CA ASP A 151 24.81 12.64 -13.17
C ASP A 151 24.91 12.11 -11.74
N SER A 152 25.27 12.98 -10.80
CA SER A 152 25.33 12.65 -9.38
C SER A 152 23.97 12.74 -8.67
N THR A 153 22.95 13.29 -9.35
CA THR A 153 21.58 13.45 -8.83
C THR A 153 20.53 12.84 -9.76
N PRO A 154 20.73 11.61 -10.25
CA PRO A 154 19.85 11.02 -11.26
C PRO A 154 18.41 10.85 -10.76
N THR A 155 17.48 10.74 -11.73
CA THR A 155 16.10 10.40 -11.45
C THR A 155 15.89 8.89 -11.49
N ILE A 156 15.39 8.32 -10.39
CA ILE A 156 15.07 6.90 -10.27
C ILE A 156 13.56 6.71 -10.39
N ASN A 157 13.14 5.82 -11.27
CA ASN A 157 11.75 5.51 -11.56
C ASN A 157 11.39 4.08 -11.16
N GLY A 158 10.13 3.86 -10.80
CA GLY A 158 9.66 2.54 -10.44
C GLY A 158 8.15 2.40 -10.36
N THR A 159 7.74 1.20 -9.94
CA THR A 159 6.33 0.85 -9.69
C THR A 159 6.15 0.32 -8.28
N GLY A 160 4.95 0.45 -7.75
CA GLY A 160 4.57 -0.01 -6.41
C GLY A 160 3.06 0.09 -6.20
N GLU A 161 2.62 -0.23 -5.02
CA GLU A 161 1.22 -0.15 -4.60
C GLU A 161 0.79 1.32 -4.45
N PRO A 162 -0.30 1.75 -5.12
CA PRO A 162 -0.78 3.13 -5.03
C PRO A 162 -1.02 3.61 -3.59
N GLY A 163 -0.53 4.80 -3.27
CA GLY A 163 -0.68 5.43 -1.95
C GLY A 163 0.40 5.06 -0.94
N THR A 164 1.24 4.05 -1.20
CA THR A 164 2.37 3.71 -0.34
C THR A 164 3.50 4.73 -0.46
N THR A 165 4.32 4.84 0.58
CA THR A 165 5.52 5.68 0.58
C THR A 165 6.74 4.81 0.29
N ILE A 166 7.43 5.12 -0.81
CA ILE A 166 8.70 4.51 -1.18
C ILE A 166 9.84 5.18 -0.42
N THR A 167 10.77 4.38 0.09
CA THR A 167 12.08 4.82 0.56
C THR A 167 13.15 4.18 -0.31
N LEU A 168 13.97 5.03 -0.96
CA LEU A 168 15.07 4.62 -1.84
C LEU A 168 16.39 4.62 -1.08
N TYR A 169 17.21 3.61 -1.32
CA TYR A 169 18.50 3.43 -0.68
C TYR A 169 19.63 3.28 -1.70
N SER A 170 20.83 3.75 -1.34
CA SER A 170 22.11 3.36 -1.92
C SER A 170 22.89 2.55 -0.89
N GLY A 171 23.01 1.23 -1.10
CA GLY A 171 23.46 0.32 -0.05
C GLY A 171 22.50 0.34 1.16
N THR A 172 22.96 0.87 2.30
CA THR A 172 22.14 1.03 3.52
C THR A 172 21.73 2.48 3.79
N THR A 173 22.18 3.43 2.97
CA THR A 173 21.90 4.85 3.15
C THR A 173 20.62 5.22 2.42
N GLU A 174 19.65 5.82 3.14
CA GLU A 174 18.47 6.43 2.52
C GLU A 174 18.89 7.64 1.69
N ILE A 175 18.40 7.70 0.45
CA ILE A 175 18.75 8.76 -0.51
C ILE A 175 17.53 9.50 -1.08
N GLY A 176 16.31 9.09 -0.73
CA GLY A 176 15.10 9.80 -1.14
C GLY A 176 13.83 9.03 -0.87
N THR A 177 12.70 9.74 -0.90
CA THR A 177 11.35 9.17 -0.71
C THR A 177 10.37 9.72 -1.73
N ALA A 178 9.33 8.94 -2.06
CA ALA A 178 8.20 9.38 -2.88
C ALA A 178 6.93 8.61 -2.54
N VAL A 179 5.77 9.20 -2.79
CA VAL A 179 4.48 8.49 -2.72
C VAL A 179 4.15 7.88 -4.09
N VAL A 180 3.73 6.63 -4.09
CA VAL A 180 3.27 5.95 -5.29
C VAL A 180 1.95 6.56 -5.75
N SER A 181 1.91 7.02 -7.00
CA SER A 181 0.74 7.64 -7.62
C SER A 181 -0.39 6.64 -7.89
N ALA A 182 -1.60 7.13 -8.16
CA ALA A 182 -2.78 6.29 -8.40
C ALA A 182 -2.64 5.29 -9.57
N ASN A 183 -1.70 5.54 -10.49
CA ASN A 183 -1.39 4.64 -11.61
C ASN A 183 -0.29 3.61 -11.27
N GLY A 184 0.14 3.53 -10.00
CA GLY A 184 1.14 2.59 -9.52
C GLY A 184 2.59 2.96 -9.86
N GLN A 185 2.88 4.22 -10.22
CA GLN A 185 4.22 4.69 -10.55
C GLN A 185 4.78 5.63 -9.49
N TRP A 186 6.10 5.61 -9.32
CA TRP A 186 6.84 6.55 -8.50
C TRP A 186 8.10 7.03 -9.22
N SER A 187 8.58 8.21 -8.81
CA SER A 187 9.78 8.83 -9.34
C SER A 187 10.47 9.63 -8.23
N ILE A 188 11.78 9.48 -8.10
CA ILE A 188 12.63 10.19 -7.14
C ILE A 188 13.80 10.79 -7.89
N THR A 189 13.86 12.12 -7.98
CA THR A 189 15.06 12.84 -8.38
C THR A 189 15.87 13.11 -7.11
N LEU A 190 17.14 12.74 -7.09
CA LEU A 190 17.95 12.89 -5.89
C LEU A 190 18.25 14.37 -5.61
N GLU A 191 18.02 14.80 -4.37
CA GLU A 191 18.35 16.17 -3.91
C GLU A 191 19.80 16.27 -3.41
N THR A 192 20.37 15.14 -3.00
CA THR A 192 21.77 15.05 -2.52
C THR A 192 22.58 14.25 -3.52
N ALA A 193 23.71 14.81 -3.95
CA ALA A 193 24.60 14.17 -4.89
C ALA A 193 25.18 12.86 -4.34
N LEU A 194 25.14 11.83 -5.17
CA LEU A 194 25.89 10.60 -4.93
C LEU A 194 27.38 10.87 -5.19
N PRO A 195 28.29 10.37 -4.35
CA PRO A 195 29.73 10.44 -4.62
C PRO A 195 30.12 9.61 -5.84
N ASP A 196 31.27 9.93 -6.44
CA ASP A 196 31.85 9.08 -7.49
C ASP A 196 32.08 7.66 -6.99
N GLY A 197 31.74 6.67 -7.81
CA GLY A 197 31.88 5.25 -7.52
C GLY A 197 30.62 4.43 -7.78
N GLY A 198 30.64 3.17 -7.37
CA GLY A 198 29.54 2.22 -7.59
C GLY A 198 28.45 2.36 -6.54
N HIS A 199 27.19 2.40 -7.00
CA HIS A 199 26.00 2.45 -6.18
C HIS A 199 25.07 1.28 -6.50
N VAL A 200 24.59 0.60 -5.44
CA VAL A 200 23.55 -0.43 -5.54
C VAL A 200 22.27 0.16 -4.96
N LEU A 201 21.32 0.45 -5.84
CA LEU A 201 20.04 1.05 -5.48
C LEU A 201 19.02 -0.03 -5.13
N THR A 202 18.27 0.16 -4.04
CA THR A 202 17.14 -0.66 -3.62
C THR A 202 16.04 0.23 -3.08
N ALA A 203 14.80 -0.28 -3.02
CA ALA A 203 13.68 0.44 -2.45
C ALA A 203 12.84 -0.46 -1.54
N THR A 204 12.18 0.15 -0.55
CA THR A 204 11.10 -0.45 0.22
C THR A 204 9.86 0.44 0.13
N ALA A 205 8.69 -0.11 0.45
CA ALA A 205 7.45 0.63 0.54
C ALA A 205 6.84 0.47 1.93
N VAL A 206 6.13 1.51 2.39
CA VAL A 206 5.33 1.47 3.62
C VAL A 206 3.92 1.97 3.28
N ASP A 207 2.89 1.24 3.72
CA ASP A 207 1.49 1.65 3.55
C ASP A 207 1.03 2.66 4.62
N ALA A 208 -0.25 3.06 4.57
CA ALA A 208 -0.84 4.01 5.52
C ALA A 208 -0.91 3.48 6.97
N ASN A 209 -0.83 2.17 7.17
CA ASN A 209 -0.87 1.49 8.47
C ASN A 209 0.54 1.12 9.00
N ASN A 210 1.60 1.59 8.32
CA ASN A 210 3.00 1.31 8.60
C ASN A 210 3.43 -0.15 8.38
N ASN A 211 2.75 -0.90 7.52
CA ASN A 211 3.19 -2.22 7.12
C ASN A 211 4.30 -2.09 6.07
N LEU A 212 5.47 -2.63 6.39
CA LEU A 212 6.66 -2.56 5.55
C LEU A 212 6.66 -3.68 4.50
N SER A 213 7.00 -3.34 3.26
CA SER A 213 7.18 -4.28 2.17
C SER A 213 8.48 -5.08 2.25
N GLY A 214 8.64 -6.06 1.37
CA GLY A 214 9.95 -6.61 1.01
C GLY A 214 10.83 -5.58 0.28
N THR A 215 12.13 -5.86 0.17
CA THR A 215 13.08 -5.04 -0.60
C THR A 215 12.91 -5.29 -2.10
N SER A 216 12.97 -4.24 -2.91
CA SER A 216 12.88 -4.29 -4.37
C SER A 216 13.99 -5.12 -5.03
N ASN A 217 13.92 -5.27 -6.37
CA ASN A 217 15.07 -5.61 -7.18
C ASN A 217 16.19 -4.59 -6.96
N THR A 218 17.44 -4.98 -7.24
CA THR A 218 18.59 -4.08 -7.24
C THR A 218 18.75 -3.41 -8.60
N TRP A 219 19.23 -2.13 -8.58
CA TRP A 219 19.70 -1.42 -9.77
C TRP A 219 21.06 -0.84 -9.47
N SER A 220 22.10 -1.27 -10.20
CA SER A 220 23.47 -0.80 -10.00
C SER A 220 23.84 0.25 -11.05
N ILE A 221 24.51 1.31 -10.61
CA ILE A 221 25.09 2.35 -11.46
C ILE A 221 26.50 2.69 -10.96
N THR A 222 27.30 3.32 -11.81
CA THR A 222 28.56 3.95 -11.41
C THR A 222 28.48 5.43 -11.75
N VAL A 223 28.67 6.28 -10.73
CA VAL A 223 28.75 7.74 -10.90
C VAL A 223 30.21 8.11 -11.12
N ASP A 224 30.50 8.90 -12.16
CA ASP A 224 31.82 9.46 -12.46
C ASP A 224 31.64 10.89 -13.00
N THR A 225 31.89 11.86 -12.14
CA THR A 225 31.79 13.29 -12.47
C THR A 225 33.12 13.92 -12.81
N ALA A 226 34.20 13.11 -12.79
CA ALA A 226 35.56 13.59 -13.05
C ALA A 226 35.78 13.81 -14.55
N ALA A 227 36.15 15.04 -14.94
CA ALA A 227 36.59 15.28 -16.30
C ALA A 227 37.97 14.65 -16.56
N PRO A 228 38.19 14.07 -17.76
CA PRO A 228 39.51 13.55 -18.11
C PRO A 228 40.57 14.65 -18.09
N GLY A 229 41.81 14.26 -17.82
CA GLY A 229 42.97 15.16 -17.86
C GLY A 229 43.13 15.82 -19.24
N ALA A 230 43.59 17.08 -19.26
CA ALA A 230 43.86 17.76 -20.53
C ALA A 230 44.85 16.97 -21.40
N PRO A 231 44.50 16.77 -22.70
CA PRO A 231 45.44 16.12 -23.60
C PRO A 231 46.67 17.01 -23.84
N ALA A 232 47.84 16.40 -24.04
CA ALA A 232 49.04 17.10 -24.35
C ALA A 232 49.46 16.80 -25.80
N ILE A 233 49.66 17.83 -26.60
CA ILE A 233 50.29 17.70 -27.93
C ILE A 233 51.78 17.55 -27.71
N THR A 234 52.34 16.42 -28.15
CA THR A 234 53.75 16.14 -28.00
C THR A 234 54.55 16.39 -29.26
N GLN A 235 53.92 16.38 -30.42
CA GLN A 235 54.57 16.61 -31.70
C GLN A 235 53.59 17.07 -32.78
N VAL A 236 54.05 17.95 -33.65
CA VAL A 236 53.39 18.31 -34.91
C VAL A 236 54.29 17.91 -36.04
N ILE A 237 53.75 17.19 -37.04
CA ILE A 237 54.54 16.65 -38.17
C ILE A 237 54.03 17.30 -39.45
N ASP A 238 54.99 17.85 -40.23
CA ASP A 238 54.81 18.27 -41.60
C ASP A 238 55.16 17.13 -42.55
N ASP A 239 54.26 16.71 -43.42
CA ASP A 239 54.48 15.65 -44.41
C ASP A 239 54.42 16.15 -45.86
N VAL A 240 54.36 17.50 -46.08
CA VAL A 240 54.34 18.13 -47.41
C VAL A 240 55.74 18.32 -47.94
N PRO A 241 56.03 17.96 -49.26
CA PRO A 241 57.32 18.15 -49.87
C PRO A 241 57.83 19.59 -49.80
N GLY A 242 59.11 19.75 -49.43
CA GLY A 242 59.80 21.03 -49.23
C GLY A 242 60.40 21.12 -47.82
N ARG A 243 59.65 20.74 -46.83
CA ARG A 243 60.08 20.47 -45.45
C ARG A 243 59.23 19.33 -44.90
N THR A 244 59.81 18.28 -44.48
CA THR A 244 59.10 17.13 -43.85
C THR A 244 59.74 16.80 -42.50
N GLY A 245 58.90 16.34 -41.55
CA GLY A 245 59.31 15.90 -40.23
C GLY A 245 58.68 16.72 -39.08
N ALA A 246 59.24 16.50 -37.88
CA ALA A 246 58.74 17.16 -36.67
C ALA A 246 59.02 18.68 -36.73
N LEU A 247 58.02 19.44 -36.32
CA LEU A 247 58.12 20.89 -36.15
C LEU A 247 58.48 21.22 -34.72
N ASP A 248 59.41 22.15 -34.53
CA ASP A 248 59.70 22.73 -33.21
C ASP A 248 58.71 23.83 -32.87
N THR A 249 58.68 24.21 -31.59
CA THR A 249 57.80 25.28 -31.14
C THR A 249 58.02 26.61 -31.88
N ASN A 250 56.96 27.20 -32.41
CA ASN A 250 56.94 28.41 -33.23
C ASN A 250 57.53 28.27 -34.64
N GLU A 251 57.80 27.06 -35.13
CA GLU A 251 58.13 26.86 -36.54
C GLU A 251 56.93 27.02 -37.46
N THR A 252 57.19 27.46 -38.70
CA THR A 252 56.16 27.58 -39.72
C THR A 252 56.14 26.38 -40.64
N THR A 253 54.98 26.00 -41.09
CA THR A 253 54.77 24.87 -42.03
C THR A 253 54.00 25.36 -43.26
N ASN A 254 54.24 24.71 -44.39
CA ASN A 254 53.43 24.82 -45.59
C ASN A 254 52.36 23.71 -45.68
N ASP A 255 52.34 22.81 -44.70
CA ASP A 255 51.31 21.79 -44.56
C ASP A 255 50.06 22.36 -43.94
N THR A 256 48.93 22.29 -44.65
CA THR A 256 47.63 22.76 -44.20
C THR A 256 46.85 21.70 -43.41
N LEU A 257 47.36 20.46 -43.34
CA LEU A 257 46.77 19.32 -42.64
C LEU A 257 47.80 18.54 -41.83
N PRO A 258 48.60 19.20 -40.99
CA PRO A 258 49.70 18.52 -40.26
C PRO A 258 49.20 17.41 -39.36
N THR A 259 49.99 16.37 -39.19
CA THR A 259 49.68 15.32 -38.23
C THR A 259 50.07 15.77 -36.82
N LEU A 260 49.09 15.64 -35.88
CA LEU A 260 49.27 15.91 -34.44
C LEU A 260 49.43 14.60 -33.68
N ASN A 261 50.55 14.44 -32.97
CA ASN A 261 50.73 13.41 -31.99
C ASN A 261 50.59 13.94 -30.57
N GLY A 262 49.96 13.18 -29.70
CA GLY A 262 49.70 13.62 -28.33
C GLY A 262 49.50 12.48 -27.38
N THR A 263 49.32 12.81 -26.13
CA THR A 263 48.93 11.90 -25.06
C THR A 263 47.63 12.44 -24.42
N GLY A 264 46.76 11.52 -24.02
CA GLY A 264 45.55 11.80 -23.29
C GLY A 264 45.22 10.63 -22.36
N GLU A 265 44.16 10.78 -21.62
CA GLU A 265 43.65 9.73 -20.73
C GLU A 265 43.10 8.56 -21.58
N PRO A 266 43.50 7.31 -21.28
CA PRO A 266 43.01 6.14 -22.01
C PRO A 266 41.48 6.02 -21.95
N GLY A 267 40.83 5.91 -23.12
CA GLY A 267 39.38 5.82 -23.27
C GLY A 267 38.65 7.15 -23.42
N SER A 268 39.31 8.30 -23.26
CA SER A 268 38.76 9.61 -23.59
C SER A 268 38.72 9.86 -25.11
N THR A 269 37.77 10.69 -25.58
CA THR A 269 37.64 11.10 -27.00
C THR A 269 37.62 12.62 -27.12
#